data_d7c7f5d54e8b4c0c541b823c5bd4d8f2
#
_entry.id   d7c7f5d54e8b4c0c541b823c5bd4d8f2
#
_cell.length_a   1.000
_cell.length_b   1.000
_cell.length_c   1.000
_cell.angle_alpha   90.00
_cell.angle_beta   90.00
_cell.angle_gamma   90.00
#
_symmetry.space_group_name_H-M   'P 1'
#
loop_
_entity.id
_entity.type
_entity.pdbx_description
1 polymer ?
#
loop_
_entity_poly.entity_id
_entity_poly.type
_entity_poly.pdbx_seq_one_letter_code
_entity_poly.pdbx_strand_id
1 'polypeptide(L)'
;MIETKVSKGIISTYFEKLERNLDLDVAIVGGGPSGIVAAYYLAKAGLKVAQFDRKLAPGGGMWGGAMMFNQIVIQEEAIDIVKEFNINHEKYEDGLYVMDSVESTSALLYHAVHAGATVFNCYSVEDVIFKNNTVSGVVVNWTPVLREGMHVDPLNILAKIVIDGTGHDLSLIHI
;
A
#
# COMPACT_ATOMS: atom_id res chain seq x y z
N MET A 1 14.92 31.90 -8.83
CA MET A 1 13.52 31.47 -9.09
C MET A 1 13.15 30.40 -8.09
N ILE A 2 12.00 30.50 -7.46
CA ILE A 2 11.58 29.53 -6.44
C ILE A 2 11.16 28.18 -7.08
N GLU A 3 10.62 28.22 -8.29
CA GLU A 3 10.11 27.05 -9.04
C GLU A 3 11.21 26.00 -9.26
N THR A 4 12.41 26.44 -9.62
CA THR A 4 13.56 25.52 -9.80
C THR A 4 13.99 24.88 -8.48
N LYS A 5 13.90 25.63 -7.37
CA LYS A 5 14.21 25.08 -6.04
C LYS A 5 13.17 24.05 -5.61
N VAL A 6 11.89 24.32 -5.87
CA VAL A 6 10.79 23.37 -5.61
C VAL A 6 10.99 22.09 -6.43
N SER A 7 11.24 22.22 -7.74
CA SER A 7 11.48 21.05 -8.60
C SER A 7 12.69 20.22 -8.13
N LYS A 8 13.81 20.88 -7.80
CA LYS A 8 14.99 20.18 -7.26
C LYS A 8 14.67 19.45 -5.95
N GLY A 9 13.94 20.10 -5.04
CA GLY A 9 13.53 19.48 -3.78
C GLY A 9 12.71 18.21 -4.01
N ILE A 10 11.70 18.26 -4.87
CA ILE A 10 10.85 17.10 -5.20
C ILE A 10 11.68 15.98 -5.83
N ILE A 11 12.48 16.30 -6.85
CA ILE A 11 13.26 15.31 -7.59
C ILE A 11 14.27 14.62 -6.66
N SER A 12 15.10 15.39 -5.95
CA SER A 12 16.15 14.79 -5.09
C SER A 12 15.56 13.91 -3.99
N THR A 13 14.57 14.41 -3.26
CA THR A 13 13.99 13.63 -2.16
C THR A 13 13.22 12.40 -2.65
N TYR A 14 12.61 12.49 -3.84
CA TYR A 14 11.92 11.34 -4.44
C TYR A 14 12.92 10.26 -4.90
N PHE A 15 14.02 10.66 -5.56
CA PHE A 15 15.05 9.70 -5.96
C PHE A 15 15.74 9.05 -4.76
N GLU A 16 16.03 9.80 -3.71
CA GLU A 16 16.56 9.24 -2.47
C GLU A 16 15.57 8.23 -1.83
N LYS A 17 14.27 8.54 -1.86
CA LYS A 17 13.23 7.62 -1.40
C LYS A 17 13.21 6.35 -2.24
N LEU A 18 13.26 6.47 -3.57
CA LEU A 18 13.23 5.34 -4.49
C LEU A 18 14.48 4.46 -4.34
N GLU A 19 15.66 5.07 -4.36
CA GLU A 19 16.94 4.37 -4.23
C GLU A 19 17.01 3.55 -2.93
N ARG A 20 16.59 4.16 -1.81
CA ARG A 20 16.52 3.44 -0.53
C ARG A 20 15.60 2.23 -0.54
N ASN A 21 14.65 2.14 -1.46
CA ASN A 21 13.66 1.07 -1.52
C ASN A 21 13.85 0.10 -2.69
N LEU A 22 15.03 0.06 -3.31
CA LEU A 22 15.36 -0.91 -4.36
C LEU A 22 15.65 -2.32 -3.82
N ASP A 23 15.93 -2.45 -2.53
CA ASP A 23 16.16 -3.71 -1.82
C ASP A 23 15.41 -3.68 -0.49
N LEU A 24 14.45 -4.57 -0.32
CA LEU A 24 13.46 -4.59 0.76
C LEU A 24 13.51 -5.90 1.55
N ASP A 25 13.07 -5.86 2.79
CA ASP A 25 12.68 -7.06 3.49
C ASP A 25 11.33 -7.57 2.97
N VAL A 26 10.37 -6.64 2.80
CA VAL A 26 9.02 -7.00 2.33
C VAL A 26 8.51 -5.99 1.30
N ALA A 27 8.10 -6.50 0.14
CA ALA A 27 7.31 -5.77 -0.85
C ALA A 27 5.84 -6.16 -0.73
N ILE A 28 4.95 -5.17 -0.58
CA ILE A 28 3.51 -5.39 -0.52
C ILE A 28 2.88 -4.84 -1.80
N VAL A 29 2.17 -5.68 -2.53
CA VAL A 29 1.48 -5.32 -3.76
C VAL A 29 0.01 -5.11 -3.49
N GLY A 30 -0.48 -3.89 -3.77
CA GLY A 30 -1.84 -3.46 -3.45
C GLY A 30 -1.93 -2.67 -2.16
N GLY A 31 -2.56 -1.51 -2.24
CA GLY A 31 -2.79 -0.55 -1.14
C GLY A 31 -4.18 -0.68 -0.51
N GLY A 32 -4.75 -1.88 -0.48
CA GLY A 32 -5.99 -2.13 0.24
C GLY A 32 -5.79 -2.19 1.76
N PRO A 33 -6.86 -2.25 2.58
CA PRO A 33 -6.76 -2.21 4.04
C PRO A 33 -5.86 -3.32 4.60
N SER A 34 -5.94 -4.53 4.07
CA SER A 34 -5.10 -5.65 4.50
C SER A 34 -3.60 -5.39 4.27
N GLY A 35 -3.26 -4.86 3.08
CA GLY A 35 -1.88 -4.48 2.74
C GLY A 35 -1.35 -3.34 3.62
N ILE A 36 -2.19 -2.34 3.93
CA ILE A 36 -1.82 -1.21 4.78
C ILE A 36 -1.58 -1.67 6.23
N VAL A 37 -2.46 -2.52 6.76
CA VAL A 37 -2.31 -3.10 8.10
C VAL A 37 -1.05 -3.96 8.19
N ALA A 38 -0.79 -4.80 7.17
CA ALA A 38 0.45 -5.58 7.08
C ALA A 38 1.68 -4.66 7.05
N ALA A 39 1.65 -3.60 6.24
CA ALA A 39 2.74 -2.61 6.16
C ALA A 39 3.03 -1.97 7.52
N TYR A 40 2.00 -1.61 8.28
CA TYR A 40 2.13 -1.06 9.62
C TYR A 40 2.86 -2.02 10.56
N TYR A 41 2.36 -3.23 10.72
CA TYR A 41 2.95 -4.18 11.69
C TYR A 41 4.36 -4.59 11.31
N LEU A 42 4.64 -4.80 10.04
CA LEU A 42 5.98 -5.17 9.56
C LEU A 42 6.97 -4.02 9.75
N ALA A 43 6.59 -2.79 9.43
CA ALA A 43 7.43 -1.61 9.67
C ALA A 43 7.64 -1.36 11.16
N LYS A 44 6.60 -1.49 11.98
CA LYS A 44 6.68 -1.40 13.44
C LYS A 44 7.64 -2.45 14.05
N ALA A 45 7.73 -3.62 13.41
CA ALA A 45 8.70 -4.67 13.77
C ALA A 45 10.14 -4.37 13.29
N GLY A 46 10.38 -3.24 12.63
CA GLY A 46 11.70 -2.81 12.17
C GLY A 46 12.11 -3.35 10.81
N LEU A 47 11.19 -3.97 10.07
CA LEU A 47 11.46 -4.44 8.72
C LEU A 47 11.40 -3.29 7.72
N LYS A 48 12.20 -3.37 6.67
CA LYS A 48 12.19 -2.43 5.56
C LYS A 48 11.09 -2.81 4.57
N VAL A 49 9.99 -2.07 4.64
CA VAL A 49 8.74 -2.37 3.92
C VAL A 49 8.41 -1.29 2.92
N ALA A 50 8.10 -1.68 1.70
CA ALA A 50 7.45 -0.80 0.73
C ALA A 50 6.17 -1.42 0.20
N GLN A 51 5.15 -0.58 0.04
CA GLN A 51 3.85 -0.91 -0.53
C GLN A 51 3.65 -0.19 -1.85
N PHE A 52 3.21 -0.92 -2.86
CA PHE A 52 2.98 -0.42 -4.22
C PHE A 52 1.49 -0.48 -4.54
N ASP A 53 0.90 0.66 -4.90
CA ASP A 53 -0.50 0.73 -5.30
C ASP A 53 -0.65 1.42 -6.66
N ARG A 54 -1.43 0.80 -7.56
CA ARG A 54 -1.72 1.34 -8.89
C ARG A 54 -2.56 2.62 -8.88
N LYS A 55 -3.24 2.90 -7.77
CA LYS A 55 -4.08 4.11 -7.62
C LYS A 55 -3.29 5.25 -7.00
N LEU A 56 -3.72 6.47 -7.29
CA LEU A 56 -3.17 7.67 -6.65
C LEU A 56 -3.52 7.72 -5.16
N ALA A 57 -4.71 7.26 -4.78
CA ALA A 57 -5.16 7.17 -3.41
C ALA A 57 -5.19 5.70 -2.96
N PRO A 58 -4.15 5.19 -2.26
CA PRO A 58 -4.20 3.89 -1.62
C PRO A 58 -5.34 3.81 -0.61
N GLY A 59 -5.86 2.63 -0.37
CA GLY A 59 -7.04 2.38 0.48
C GLY A 59 -7.99 1.36 -0.13
N GLY A 60 -7.74 0.99 -1.39
CA GLY A 60 -8.57 0.02 -2.11
C GLY A 60 -10.02 0.47 -2.26
N GLY A 61 -10.94 -0.42 -1.94
CA GLY A 61 -12.38 -0.11 -1.91
C GLY A 61 -12.86 0.55 -0.62
N MET A 62 -12.01 0.66 0.39
CA MET A 62 -12.39 1.14 1.72
C MET A 62 -12.88 2.59 1.73
N TRP A 63 -12.36 3.45 0.82
CA TRP A 63 -12.80 4.84 0.70
C TRP A 63 -14.31 5.01 0.48
N GLY A 64 -14.91 4.10 -0.29
CA GLY A 64 -16.36 4.14 -0.57
C GLY A 64 -17.20 3.52 0.54
N GLY A 65 -16.61 2.81 1.47
CA GLY A 65 -17.35 1.98 2.41
C GLY A 65 -18.17 0.91 1.69
N ALA A 66 -19.20 0.40 2.34
CA ALA A 66 -20.18 -0.43 1.67
C ALA A 66 -21.21 0.45 0.92
N MET A 67 -21.58 0.05 -0.28
CA MET A 67 -22.62 0.71 -1.09
C MET A 67 -22.35 2.21 -1.36
N MET A 68 -21.12 2.67 -1.26
CA MET A 68 -20.70 4.06 -1.41
C MET A 68 -21.30 5.03 -0.38
N PHE A 69 -21.64 4.53 0.80
CA PHE A 69 -22.23 5.32 1.88
C PHE A 69 -21.24 5.77 2.97
N ASN A 70 -19.94 5.68 2.72
CA ASN A 70 -18.87 6.09 3.64
C ASN A 70 -18.88 5.39 5.01
N GLN A 71 -19.56 4.27 5.13
CA GLN A 71 -19.61 3.49 6.36
C GLN A 71 -19.09 2.07 6.14
N ILE A 72 -18.41 1.55 7.13
CA ILE A 72 -17.88 0.20 7.15
C ILE A 72 -18.41 -0.52 8.38
N VAL A 73 -18.80 -1.77 8.21
CA VAL A 73 -19.13 -2.66 9.32
C VAL A 73 -17.99 -3.66 9.48
N ILE A 74 -17.50 -3.81 10.71
CA ILE A 74 -16.49 -4.78 11.08
C ILE A 74 -17.02 -5.73 12.14
N GLN A 75 -16.41 -6.92 12.20
CA GLN A 75 -16.69 -7.92 13.21
C GLN A 75 -15.78 -7.72 14.44
N GLU A 76 -16.16 -8.33 15.56
CA GLU A 76 -15.47 -8.25 16.86
C GLU A 76 -13.97 -8.58 16.73
N GLU A 77 -13.61 -9.53 15.85
CA GLU A 77 -12.23 -9.98 15.66
C GLU A 77 -11.28 -8.88 15.15
N ALA A 78 -11.82 -7.86 14.49
CA ALA A 78 -11.03 -6.75 13.97
C ALA A 78 -10.96 -5.55 14.93
N ILE A 79 -11.67 -5.59 16.05
CA ILE A 79 -11.83 -4.41 16.93
C ILE A 79 -10.51 -3.97 17.57
N ASP A 80 -9.62 -4.89 17.88
CA ASP A 80 -8.33 -4.55 18.49
C ASP A 80 -7.43 -3.80 17.51
N ILE A 81 -7.50 -4.13 16.22
CA ILE A 81 -6.82 -3.38 15.16
C ILE A 81 -7.37 -1.96 15.11
N VAL A 82 -8.70 -1.81 15.06
CA VAL A 82 -9.36 -0.51 15.00
C VAL A 82 -8.97 0.39 16.19
N LYS A 83 -8.92 -0.19 17.39
CA LYS A 83 -8.47 0.52 18.60
C LYS A 83 -7.00 0.92 18.53
N GLU A 84 -6.13 0.03 18.04
CA GLU A 84 -4.70 0.32 17.90
C GLU A 84 -4.45 1.49 16.94
N PHE A 85 -5.24 1.59 15.88
CA PHE A 85 -5.18 2.69 14.92
C PHE A 85 -5.96 3.94 15.37
N ASN A 86 -6.53 3.92 16.58
CA ASN A 86 -7.31 5.02 17.15
C ASN A 86 -8.44 5.50 16.22
N ILE A 87 -9.16 4.56 15.62
CA ILE A 87 -10.30 4.82 14.74
C ILE A 87 -11.58 4.87 15.57
N ASN A 88 -12.38 5.90 15.41
CA ASN A 88 -13.70 6.00 16.03
C ASN A 88 -14.63 4.92 15.50
N HIS A 89 -15.33 4.27 16.42
CA HIS A 89 -16.25 3.18 16.08
C HIS A 89 -17.38 3.11 17.11
N GLU A 90 -18.53 2.63 16.68
CA GLU A 90 -19.71 2.44 17.51
C GLU A 90 -20.20 0.99 17.42
N LYS A 91 -20.64 0.44 18.55
CA LYS A 91 -21.30 -0.87 18.54
C LYS A 91 -22.66 -0.74 17.90
N TYR A 92 -22.91 -1.50 16.82
CA TYR A 92 -24.18 -1.54 16.11
C TYR A 92 -25.09 -2.68 16.64
N GLU A 93 -24.55 -3.88 16.69
CA GLU A 93 -25.20 -5.09 17.22
C GLU A 93 -24.15 -5.94 17.93
N ASP A 94 -24.55 -7.08 18.47
CA ASP A 94 -23.62 -8.03 19.08
C ASP A 94 -22.61 -8.55 18.05
N GLY A 95 -21.33 -8.32 18.34
CA GLY A 95 -20.22 -8.71 17.46
C GLY A 95 -20.03 -7.83 16.22
N LEU A 96 -20.83 -6.74 16.07
CA LEU A 96 -20.72 -5.83 14.92
C LEU A 96 -20.50 -4.38 15.35
N TYR A 97 -19.57 -3.73 14.67
CA TYR A 97 -19.21 -2.31 14.89
C TYR A 97 -19.23 -1.54 13.57
N VAL A 98 -19.65 -0.27 13.65
CA VAL A 98 -19.70 0.66 12.52
C VAL A 98 -18.63 1.70 12.69
N MET A 99 -17.99 2.09 11.59
CA MET A 99 -16.97 3.14 11.55
C MET A 99 -17.00 3.90 10.23
N ASP A 100 -16.54 5.15 10.25
CA ASP A 100 -16.41 5.95 9.03
C ASP A 100 -15.28 5.45 8.13
N SER A 101 -15.53 5.33 6.84
CA SER A 101 -14.58 4.80 5.87
C SER A 101 -13.43 5.76 5.57
N VAL A 102 -13.69 7.06 5.58
CA VAL A 102 -12.68 8.09 5.29
C VAL A 102 -11.72 8.21 6.45
N GLU A 103 -12.24 8.28 7.68
CA GLU A 103 -11.42 8.26 8.90
C GLU A 103 -10.57 7.01 8.96
N SER A 104 -11.19 5.85 8.77
CA SER A 104 -10.51 4.55 8.84
C SER A 104 -9.37 4.44 7.83
N THR A 105 -9.63 4.76 6.57
CA THR A 105 -8.60 4.69 5.53
C THR A 105 -7.46 5.67 5.79
N SER A 106 -7.80 6.89 6.23
CA SER A 106 -6.80 7.92 6.54
C SER A 106 -5.93 7.52 7.74
N ALA A 107 -6.54 6.99 8.79
CA ALA A 107 -5.83 6.52 9.99
C ALA A 107 -4.89 5.36 9.65
N LEU A 108 -5.35 4.35 8.91
CA LEU A 108 -4.52 3.22 8.50
C LEU A 108 -3.29 3.69 7.71
N LEU A 109 -3.47 4.55 6.71
CA LEU A 109 -2.37 5.08 5.90
C LEU A 109 -1.40 5.92 6.74
N TYR A 110 -1.92 6.82 7.57
CA TYR A 110 -1.11 7.65 8.44
C TYR A 110 -0.21 6.79 9.34
N HIS A 111 -0.79 5.83 10.05
CA HIS A 111 -0.05 4.99 10.97
C HIS A 111 0.97 4.09 10.27
N ALA A 112 0.65 3.54 9.10
CA ALA A 112 1.59 2.72 8.33
C ALA A 112 2.83 3.53 7.92
N VAL A 113 2.63 4.72 7.35
CA VAL A 113 3.74 5.61 6.96
C VAL A 113 4.51 6.10 8.19
N HIS A 114 3.82 6.43 9.28
CA HIS A 114 4.45 6.90 10.52
C HIS A 114 5.27 5.80 11.23
N ALA A 115 4.88 4.54 11.08
CA ALA A 115 5.64 3.39 11.55
C ALA A 115 6.90 3.10 10.73
N GLY A 116 7.07 3.76 9.57
CA GLY A 116 8.25 3.62 8.71
C GLY A 116 8.01 2.89 7.40
N ALA A 117 6.78 2.45 7.10
CA ALA A 117 6.47 1.88 5.80
C ALA A 117 6.57 2.93 4.69
N THR A 118 7.14 2.56 3.55
CA THR A 118 7.16 3.42 2.37
C THR A 118 5.99 3.09 1.47
N VAL A 119 5.17 4.08 1.12
CA VAL A 119 4.07 3.89 0.16
C VAL A 119 4.43 4.54 -1.17
N PHE A 120 4.36 3.76 -2.24
CA PHE A 120 4.47 4.19 -3.63
C PHE A 120 3.11 4.06 -4.30
N ASN A 121 2.45 5.18 -4.51
CA ASN A 121 1.20 5.27 -5.22
C ASN A 121 1.42 5.55 -6.72
N CYS A 122 0.46 5.20 -7.57
CA CYS A 122 0.58 5.19 -9.03
C CYS A 122 1.68 4.26 -9.57
N TYR A 123 2.01 3.20 -8.82
CA TYR A 123 2.90 2.13 -9.25
C TYR A 123 2.12 0.85 -9.44
N SER A 124 2.18 0.31 -10.64
CA SER A 124 1.66 -1.02 -10.96
C SER A 124 2.77 -2.04 -10.90
N VAL A 125 2.50 -3.16 -10.27
CA VAL A 125 3.37 -4.34 -10.35
C VAL A 125 2.98 -5.09 -11.62
N GLU A 126 3.94 -5.27 -12.52
CA GLU A 126 3.77 -5.95 -13.81
C GLU A 126 4.10 -7.43 -13.72
N ASP A 127 5.07 -7.77 -12.85
CA ASP A 127 5.56 -9.14 -12.74
C ASP A 127 6.25 -9.33 -11.37
N VAL A 128 6.59 -10.58 -11.07
CA VAL A 128 7.45 -10.94 -9.94
C VAL A 128 8.83 -11.37 -10.43
N ILE A 129 9.87 -11.00 -9.68
CA ILE A 129 11.22 -11.48 -9.95
C ILE A 129 11.33 -12.90 -9.42
N PHE A 130 11.45 -13.89 -10.33
CA PHE A 130 11.55 -15.28 -9.99
C PHE A 130 12.95 -15.82 -10.29
N LYS A 131 13.68 -16.23 -9.26
CA LYS A 131 15.03 -16.79 -9.38
C LYS A 131 15.19 -18.01 -8.48
N ASN A 132 15.85 -19.03 -8.99
CA ASN A 132 16.15 -20.25 -8.23
C ASN A 132 14.92 -20.87 -7.54
N ASN A 133 13.79 -20.89 -8.24
CA ASN A 133 12.51 -21.39 -7.74
C ASN A 133 11.94 -20.60 -6.55
N THR A 134 12.28 -19.31 -6.44
CA THR A 134 11.85 -18.43 -5.35
C THR A 134 11.51 -17.05 -5.89
N VAL A 135 10.42 -16.46 -5.37
CA VAL A 135 10.11 -15.05 -5.61
C VAL A 135 11.14 -14.19 -4.84
N SER A 136 11.81 -13.29 -5.56
CA SER A 136 12.94 -12.50 -5.04
C SER A 136 12.70 -11.00 -5.17
N GLY A 137 11.49 -10.58 -5.54
CA GLY A 137 11.13 -9.18 -5.70
C GLY A 137 9.98 -8.98 -6.68
N VAL A 138 9.80 -7.74 -7.09
CA VAL A 138 8.73 -7.29 -7.99
C VAL A 138 9.28 -6.43 -9.11
N VAL A 139 8.61 -6.48 -10.24
CA VAL A 139 8.84 -5.62 -11.41
C VAL A 139 7.74 -4.58 -11.43
N VAL A 140 8.09 -3.31 -11.33
CA VAL A 140 7.12 -2.23 -11.19
C VAL A 140 7.27 -1.17 -12.27
N ASN A 141 6.17 -0.57 -12.66
CA ASN A 141 6.16 0.57 -13.55
C ASN A 141 5.14 1.61 -13.08
N TRP A 142 5.22 2.82 -13.58
CA TRP A 142 4.18 3.81 -13.31
C TRP A 142 2.86 3.41 -13.96
N THR A 143 1.79 3.46 -13.21
CA THR A 143 0.46 3.10 -13.72
C THR A 143 0.07 3.81 -15.02
N PRO A 144 0.39 5.11 -15.23
CA PRO A 144 0.12 5.75 -16.51
C PRO A 144 0.83 5.10 -17.71
N VAL A 145 2.03 4.55 -17.52
CA VAL A 145 2.77 3.85 -18.59
C VAL A 145 1.98 2.65 -19.11
N LEU A 146 1.49 1.82 -18.19
CA LEU A 146 0.66 0.67 -18.54
C LEU A 146 -0.67 1.09 -19.15
N ARG A 147 -1.32 2.07 -18.56
CA ARG A 147 -2.64 2.55 -19.00
C ARG A 147 -2.61 3.10 -20.43
N GLU A 148 -1.56 3.83 -20.78
CA GLU A 148 -1.40 4.45 -22.12
C GLU A 148 -0.64 3.55 -23.09
N GLY A 149 -0.25 2.34 -22.69
CA GLY A 149 0.49 1.39 -23.53
C GLY A 149 1.86 1.90 -23.97
N MET A 150 2.53 2.67 -23.13
CA MET A 150 3.84 3.24 -23.44
C MET A 150 4.94 2.18 -23.31
N HIS A 151 5.95 2.26 -24.18
CA HIS A 151 7.15 1.44 -24.09
C HIS A 151 8.17 2.11 -23.18
N VAL A 152 8.13 1.78 -21.88
CA VAL A 152 9.06 2.25 -20.87
C VAL A 152 9.54 1.05 -20.07
N ASP A 153 10.84 0.90 -19.93
CA ASP A 153 11.43 -0.19 -19.16
C ASP A 153 11.02 -0.09 -17.69
N PRO A 154 10.57 -1.20 -17.09
CA PRO A 154 10.14 -1.23 -15.69
C PRO A 154 11.34 -1.22 -14.74
N LEU A 155 11.05 -0.90 -13.47
CA LEU A 155 12.00 -0.96 -12.38
C LEU A 155 11.94 -2.33 -11.70
N ASN A 156 13.11 -2.88 -11.38
CA ASN A 156 13.25 -4.09 -10.58
C ASN A 156 13.49 -3.70 -9.12
N ILE A 157 12.66 -4.23 -8.22
CA ILE A 157 12.79 -4.02 -6.77
C ILE A 157 12.94 -5.39 -6.12
N LEU A 158 14.07 -5.58 -5.45
CA LEU A 158 14.34 -6.82 -4.74
C LEU A 158 13.58 -6.85 -3.41
N ALA A 159 13.11 -8.03 -3.02
CA ALA A 159 12.48 -8.24 -1.73
C ALA A 159 12.67 -9.69 -1.28
N LYS A 160 12.90 -9.88 0.02
CA LYS A 160 12.99 -11.24 0.62
C LYS A 160 11.61 -11.92 0.66
N ILE A 161 10.55 -11.13 0.81
CA ILE A 161 9.16 -11.58 0.86
C ILE A 161 8.31 -10.64 -0.01
N VAL A 162 7.39 -11.21 -0.76
CA VAL A 162 6.37 -10.48 -1.52
C VAL A 162 4.99 -10.87 -0.97
N ILE A 163 4.18 -9.88 -0.60
CA ILE A 163 2.81 -10.07 -0.12
C ILE A 163 1.85 -9.60 -1.22
N ASP A 164 0.97 -10.49 -1.66
CA ASP A 164 -0.13 -10.14 -2.56
C ASP A 164 -1.32 -9.59 -1.76
N GLY A 165 -1.50 -8.28 -1.81
CA GLY A 165 -2.62 -7.53 -1.23
C GLY A 165 -3.54 -6.92 -2.30
N THR A 166 -3.56 -7.47 -3.52
CA THR A 166 -4.32 -6.92 -4.66
C THR A 166 -5.82 -7.13 -4.56
N GLY A 167 -6.28 -7.84 -3.53
CA GLY A 167 -7.68 -8.09 -3.25
C GLY A 167 -8.23 -9.28 -4.04
N HIS A 168 -9.47 -9.18 -4.50
CA HIS A 168 -10.14 -10.29 -5.19
C HIS A 168 -9.49 -10.70 -6.51
N ASP A 169 -8.76 -9.78 -7.13
CA ASP A 169 -8.07 -10.04 -8.40
C ASP A 169 -6.89 -11.01 -8.23
N LEU A 170 -6.27 -11.05 -7.03
CA LEU A 170 -5.07 -11.85 -6.72
C LEU A 170 -4.07 -11.85 -7.88
N SER A 171 -3.77 -10.65 -8.38
CA SER A 171 -3.14 -10.47 -9.71
C SER A 171 -1.75 -11.11 -9.79
N LEU A 172 -1.05 -11.31 -8.68
CA LEU A 172 0.27 -11.93 -8.68
C LEU A 172 0.25 -13.44 -8.91
N ILE A 173 -0.82 -14.14 -8.55
CA ILE A 173 -0.91 -15.60 -8.77
C ILE A 173 -1.27 -15.97 -10.21
N HIS A 174 -1.65 -15.00 -11.02
CA HIS A 174 -1.98 -15.17 -12.43
C HIS A 174 -0.87 -14.70 -13.38
N ILE A 175 0.24 -14.25 -12.83
CA ILE A 175 1.42 -13.82 -13.58
C ILE A 175 2.31 -15.01 -13.98
#